data_63844a4586a677d5cf6e93c5e229fa61
#
_entry.id   63844a4586a677d5cf6e93c5e229fa61
#
_cell.length_a   1.000
_cell.length_b   1.000
_cell.length_c   1.000
_cell.angle_alpha   90.00
_cell.angle_beta   90.00
_cell.angle_gamma   90.00
#
_symmetry.space_group_name_H-M   'P 1'
#
loop_
_entity.id
_entity.type
_entity.pdbx_description
1 polymer ?
#
loop_
_entity_poly.entity_id
_entity_poly.type
_entity_poly.pdbx_seq_one_letter_code
_entity_poly.pdbx_strand_id
1 'polypeptide(L)'
;MLLCTLLYISPTLAQTSSQERTRSYLEQLLQGRLQDGLIDEAALSIALEHIDALLLQPLNINQASAEDLADLYLLSPYQIYQLIRYRTDQGGQIASLYDLKTLDGWDEATLHLLAPLLRCDDVSSAHRAVQTREGHTTLALNTQHRLDVQIPKDYLGSGSAVALRWSYRQGQQFSAFAGAEQDSYEPWRYGQHQGFDSYAGHLYLGQWGLVRRAILGDYRVHWGEGLVIGQGFRLRAPYWQGNRRSVIRPVSSLAESNKSRGLAVELGSERLQLSLIYSKRRLDGRIDDEGLIHGLSEQGLHRTQQEWERRRQISLFTWGARIGYVERRWHIALQTVATSFGGYRLARATGATHMEALEGIGLHRTASLSYHWQTQSARLRLRGEVARADRKGWAWVQMLQYHSARWGEIQTGARYINPTYWTYQGQSHTHKLHPNGEAGLSLNYRTRELLPHAQIELAADWYRDLQTSRAREARYGRILSVAVEKQLGQLGLRLALAHKSEQNHKGRFRLALHTAHAYRSLQTQVGISLSRVGQSYGRMGYSRVRYSPQPHVSLWASLAFFDTDHWAARLYLAEPRLNYEYGLLMLSGRGARLSLGAQLKFSGRWAIGLRAVHQSGHNPLRLFSTHLSYRL
;
A
#
# COMPACT_ATOMS: atom_id res chain seq x y z
N MET A 1 24.49 34.92 30.34
CA MET A 1 23.10 35.01 29.89
C MET A 1 22.84 34.25 28.56
N LEU A 2 23.80 33.46 28.05
CA LEU A 2 23.70 32.69 26.79
C LEU A 2 23.56 31.17 27.00
N LEU A 3 23.54 30.69 28.24
CA LEU A 3 23.48 29.24 28.55
C LEU A 3 22.09 28.76 28.97
N CYS A 4 21.11 29.65 29.23
CA CYS A 4 19.75 29.27 29.66
C CYS A 4 18.73 29.12 28.53
N THR A 5 19.05 29.44 27.28
CA THR A 5 18.14 29.33 26.13
C THR A 5 18.19 27.96 25.41
N LEU A 6 19.08 27.07 25.84
CA LEU A 6 19.25 25.71 25.23
C LEU A 6 18.42 24.61 25.87
N LEU A 7 17.59 24.87 26.89
CA LEU A 7 16.82 23.87 27.63
C LEU A 7 15.33 23.82 27.29
N TYR A 8 14.81 24.69 26.44
CA TYR A 8 13.47 24.55 25.90
C TYR A 8 13.54 23.62 24.69
N ILE A 9 13.53 22.32 24.93
CA ILE A 9 13.20 21.31 23.88
C ILE A 9 11.75 21.58 23.51
N SER A 10 11.54 22.34 22.43
CA SER A 10 10.18 22.61 21.93
C SER A 10 9.45 21.30 21.70
N PRO A 11 8.20 21.13 22.17
CA PRO A 11 7.41 19.91 21.93
C PRO A 11 7.31 19.55 20.44
N THR A 12 7.43 20.51 19.54
CA THR A 12 7.52 20.36 18.09
C THR A 12 8.74 19.58 17.60
N LEU A 13 9.92 19.67 18.25
CA LEU A 13 11.12 18.89 17.89
C LEU A 13 10.95 17.40 18.22
N ALA A 14 10.35 17.10 19.38
CA ALA A 14 10.04 15.72 19.77
C ALA A 14 9.02 15.09 18.83
N GLN A 15 8.01 15.83 18.40
CA GLN A 15 6.98 15.37 17.49
C GLN A 15 7.53 15.07 16.08
N THR A 16 8.37 15.95 15.52
CA THR A 16 8.99 15.74 14.20
C THR A 16 9.89 14.50 14.21
N SER A 17 10.68 14.29 15.26
CA SER A 17 11.53 13.11 15.39
C SER A 17 10.71 11.82 15.51
N SER A 18 9.52 11.87 16.12
CA SER A 18 8.61 10.74 16.25
C SER A 18 7.95 10.38 14.92
N GLN A 19 7.48 11.36 14.14
CA GLN A 19 6.91 11.16 12.80
C GLN A 19 7.90 10.47 11.87
N GLU A 20 9.14 10.91 11.85
CA GLU A 20 10.18 10.35 10.99
C GLU A 20 10.59 8.94 11.42
N ARG A 21 10.61 8.63 12.71
CA ARG A 21 10.83 7.27 13.22
C ARG A 21 9.74 6.32 12.73
N THR A 22 8.48 6.70 12.88
CA THR A 22 7.33 5.90 12.43
C THR A 22 7.38 5.66 10.93
N ARG A 23 7.61 6.72 10.13
CA ARG A 23 7.76 6.60 8.68
C ARG A 23 8.86 5.62 8.30
N SER A 24 10.03 5.78 8.88
CA SER A 24 11.19 4.95 8.59
C SER A 24 11.01 3.49 8.97
N TYR A 25 10.37 3.21 10.10
CA TYR A 25 10.00 1.86 10.50
C TYR A 25 9.06 1.21 9.50
N LEU A 26 8.02 1.93 9.07
CA LEU A 26 7.05 1.44 8.09
C LEU A 26 7.69 1.20 6.71
N GLU A 27 8.57 2.09 6.27
CA GLU A 27 9.34 1.90 5.04
C GLU A 27 10.20 0.62 5.07
N GLN A 28 10.87 0.34 6.19
CA GLN A 28 11.66 -0.87 6.35
C GLN A 28 10.80 -2.13 6.36
N LEU A 29 9.65 -2.10 7.04
CA LEU A 29 8.70 -3.19 7.06
C LEU A 29 8.21 -3.51 5.63
N LEU A 30 7.79 -2.48 4.90
CA LEU A 30 7.31 -2.60 3.52
C LEU A 30 8.43 -3.03 2.55
N GLN A 31 9.66 -2.55 2.74
CA GLN A 31 10.84 -3.00 1.98
C GLN A 31 11.03 -4.51 2.13
N GLY A 32 10.97 -5.03 3.36
CA GLY A 32 11.04 -6.46 3.60
C GLY A 32 9.93 -7.24 2.89
N ARG A 33 8.70 -6.75 2.93
CA ARG A 33 7.55 -7.38 2.27
C ARG A 33 7.69 -7.41 0.73
N LEU A 34 8.18 -6.32 0.13
CA LEU A 34 8.46 -6.28 -1.31
C LEU A 34 9.59 -7.23 -1.69
N GLN A 35 10.68 -7.25 -0.92
CA GLN A 35 11.81 -8.16 -1.14
C GLN A 35 11.38 -9.63 -1.13
N ASP A 36 10.43 -9.99 -0.27
CA ASP A 36 9.87 -11.33 -0.17
C ASP A 36 8.82 -11.62 -1.26
N GLY A 37 8.45 -10.62 -2.07
CA GLY A 37 7.41 -10.73 -3.11
C GLY A 37 5.99 -10.80 -2.54
N LEU A 38 5.78 -10.32 -1.32
CA LEU A 38 4.50 -10.32 -0.61
C LEU A 38 3.63 -9.11 -0.92
N ILE A 39 4.23 -8.08 -1.47
CA ILE A 39 3.56 -6.92 -2.09
C ILE A 39 4.20 -6.64 -3.44
N ASP A 40 3.54 -5.88 -4.27
CA ASP A 40 4.10 -5.31 -5.49
C ASP A 40 4.43 -3.81 -5.30
N GLU A 41 5.07 -3.20 -6.29
CA GLU A 41 5.47 -1.79 -6.23
C GLU A 41 4.28 -0.83 -6.17
N ALA A 42 3.16 -1.18 -6.83
CA ALA A 42 1.94 -0.38 -6.78
C ALA A 42 1.31 -0.38 -5.37
N ALA A 43 1.22 -1.56 -4.73
CA ALA A 43 0.75 -1.67 -3.36
C ALA A 43 1.64 -0.91 -2.37
N LEU A 44 2.97 -0.99 -2.57
CA LEU A 44 3.92 -0.22 -1.77
C LEU A 44 3.69 1.29 -1.88
N SER A 45 3.58 1.82 -3.10
CA SER A 45 3.36 3.25 -3.33
C SER A 45 2.07 3.73 -2.67
N ILE A 46 1.00 2.93 -2.75
CA ILE A 46 -0.27 3.21 -2.07
C ILE A 46 -0.10 3.28 -0.55
N ALA A 47 0.65 2.35 0.04
CA ALA A 47 0.88 2.33 1.48
C ALA A 47 1.69 3.55 1.95
N LEU A 48 2.77 3.88 1.25
CA LEU A 48 3.62 5.02 1.58
C LEU A 48 2.86 6.35 1.43
N GLU A 49 2.07 6.51 0.37
CA GLU A 49 1.23 7.68 0.18
C GLU A 49 0.22 7.86 1.32
N HIS A 50 -0.40 6.76 1.75
CA HIS A 50 -1.35 6.79 2.87
C HIS A 50 -0.68 7.15 4.20
N ILE A 51 0.51 6.58 4.46
CA ILE A 51 1.31 6.91 5.65
C ILE A 51 1.68 8.39 5.68
N ASP A 52 2.16 8.94 4.55
CA ASP A 52 2.51 10.35 4.46
C ASP A 52 1.30 11.27 4.66
N ALA A 53 0.13 10.88 4.14
CA ALA A 53 -1.11 11.61 4.37
C ALA A 53 -1.51 11.62 5.86
N LEU A 54 -1.33 10.51 6.57
CA LEU A 54 -1.61 10.39 8.00
C LEU A 54 -0.59 11.17 8.86
N LEU A 55 0.69 11.20 8.46
CA LEU A 55 1.70 12.00 9.14
C LEU A 55 1.45 13.51 8.99
N LEU A 56 0.85 13.93 7.87
CA LEU A 56 0.45 15.32 7.65
C LEU A 56 -0.86 15.67 8.38
N GLN A 57 -1.79 14.73 8.47
CA GLN A 57 -3.09 14.88 9.12
C GLN A 57 -3.40 13.62 9.95
N PRO A 58 -2.96 13.58 11.22
CA PRO A 58 -3.19 12.43 12.10
C PRO A 58 -4.69 12.13 12.27
N LEU A 59 -5.01 10.84 12.29
CA LEU A 59 -6.37 10.34 12.42
C LEU A 59 -6.93 10.60 13.83
N ASN A 60 -8.09 11.23 13.94
CA ASN A 60 -8.75 11.39 15.24
C ASN A 60 -9.37 10.04 15.70
N ILE A 61 -8.81 9.44 16.76
CA ILE A 61 -9.28 8.15 17.27
C ILE A 61 -10.71 8.17 17.79
N ASN A 62 -11.21 9.34 18.18
CA ASN A 62 -12.59 9.52 18.67
C ASN A 62 -13.63 9.48 17.54
N GLN A 63 -13.20 9.68 16.29
CA GLN A 63 -14.06 9.68 15.09
C GLN A 63 -13.73 8.55 14.12
N ALA A 64 -12.54 7.93 14.26
CA ALA A 64 -12.06 6.91 13.36
C ALA A 64 -12.96 5.68 13.33
N SER A 65 -13.28 5.19 12.14
CA SER A 65 -13.95 3.91 11.94
C SER A 65 -12.97 2.74 12.14
N ALA A 66 -13.49 1.51 12.26
CA ALA A 66 -12.63 0.31 12.30
C ALA A 66 -11.78 0.17 11.04
N GLU A 67 -12.33 0.60 9.91
CA GLU A 67 -11.67 0.59 8.61
C GLU A 67 -10.51 1.59 8.55
N ASP A 68 -10.71 2.81 9.10
CA ASP A 68 -9.66 3.83 9.14
C ASP A 68 -8.49 3.38 10.03
N LEU A 69 -8.79 2.74 11.16
CA LEU A 69 -7.77 2.17 12.04
C LEU A 69 -7.04 0.97 11.41
N ALA A 70 -7.74 0.14 10.62
CA ALA A 70 -7.13 -0.98 9.91
C ALA A 70 -6.13 -0.53 8.83
N ASP A 71 -6.34 0.62 8.24
CA ASP A 71 -5.44 1.18 7.22
C ASP A 71 -4.15 1.79 7.79
N LEU A 72 -4.00 1.85 9.11
CA LEU A 72 -2.71 2.16 9.74
C LEU A 72 -1.67 1.05 9.53
N TYR A 73 -2.07 -0.16 9.09
CA TYR A 73 -1.23 -1.34 8.83
C TYR A 73 -0.42 -1.84 10.04
N LEU A 74 -0.58 -1.23 11.19
CA LEU A 74 0.15 -1.53 12.44
C LEU A 74 -0.71 -2.23 13.47
N LEU A 75 -2.03 -2.00 13.44
CA LEU A 75 -2.97 -2.54 14.42
C LEU A 75 -3.51 -3.90 14.00
N SER A 76 -3.56 -4.81 14.96
CA SER A 76 -4.30 -6.06 14.80
C SER A 76 -5.81 -5.80 14.88
N PRO A 77 -6.64 -6.68 14.29
CA PRO A 77 -8.08 -6.59 14.42
C PRO A 77 -8.58 -6.64 15.86
N TYR A 78 -7.84 -7.31 16.75
CA TYR A 78 -8.15 -7.36 18.18
C TYR A 78 -7.90 -6.00 18.86
N GLN A 79 -6.75 -5.37 18.58
CA GLN A 79 -6.44 -4.03 19.09
C GLN A 79 -7.46 -2.99 18.62
N ILE A 80 -7.89 -3.04 17.35
CA ILE A 80 -8.94 -2.16 16.81
C ILE A 80 -10.26 -2.37 17.56
N TYR A 81 -10.65 -3.61 17.81
CA TYR A 81 -11.87 -3.91 18.56
C TYR A 81 -11.79 -3.39 20.00
N GLN A 82 -10.68 -3.61 20.69
CA GLN A 82 -10.48 -3.13 22.05
C GLN A 82 -10.55 -1.60 22.14
N LEU A 83 -9.93 -0.90 21.18
CA LEU A 83 -9.98 0.56 21.10
C LEU A 83 -11.42 1.06 20.90
N ILE A 84 -12.15 0.49 19.93
CA ILE A 84 -13.54 0.90 19.65
C ILE A 84 -14.46 0.61 20.84
N ARG A 85 -14.28 -0.56 21.47
CA ARG A 85 -15.05 -0.92 22.66
C ARG A 85 -14.76 0.03 23.80
N TYR A 86 -13.49 0.29 24.12
CA TYR A 86 -13.08 1.22 25.17
C TYR A 86 -13.65 2.61 24.92
N ARG A 87 -13.55 3.11 23.69
CA ARG A 87 -14.17 4.37 23.29
C ARG A 87 -15.66 4.39 23.58
N THR A 88 -16.40 3.33 23.23
CA THR A 88 -17.85 3.23 23.48
C THR A 88 -18.16 3.18 24.97
N ASP A 89 -17.39 2.41 25.74
CA ASP A 89 -17.56 2.28 27.19
C ASP A 89 -17.25 3.61 27.94
N GLN A 90 -16.38 4.47 27.38
CA GLN A 90 -16.04 5.82 27.86
C GLN A 90 -16.98 6.93 27.32
N GLY A 91 -18.18 6.58 26.87
CA GLY A 91 -19.14 7.56 26.36
C GLY A 91 -18.77 8.16 24.98
N GLY A 92 -17.93 7.49 24.21
CA GLY A 92 -17.52 7.90 22.86
C GLY A 92 -16.23 8.71 22.80
N GLN A 93 -15.55 8.94 23.93
CA GLN A 93 -14.38 9.79 23.98
C GLN A 93 -13.20 9.14 24.70
N ILE A 94 -12.02 9.17 24.07
CA ILE A 94 -10.71 8.81 24.63
C ILE A 94 -9.96 10.11 24.86
N ALA A 95 -9.56 10.39 26.10
CA ALA A 95 -8.92 11.65 26.46
C ALA A 95 -7.43 11.68 26.07
N SER A 96 -6.75 10.53 26.15
CA SER A 96 -5.32 10.41 25.84
C SER A 96 -4.99 9.10 25.16
N LEU A 97 -4.02 9.12 24.24
CA LEU A 97 -3.46 7.89 23.66
C LEU A 97 -2.85 6.98 24.73
N TYR A 98 -2.37 7.54 25.83
CA TYR A 98 -1.79 6.76 26.93
C TYR A 98 -2.81 5.90 27.67
N ASP A 99 -4.10 6.27 27.63
CA ASP A 99 -5.17 5.47 28.23
C ASP A 99 -5.26 4.07 27.58
N LEU A 100 -4.83 3.96 26.34
CA LEU A 100 -4.80 2.70 25.60
C LEU A 100 -3.80 1.67 26.18
N LYS A 101 -2.84 2.09 27.02
CA LYS A 101 -1.92 1.16 27.72
C LYS A 101 -2.66 0.18 28.63
N THR A 102 -3.86 0.52 29.07
CA THR A 102 -4.69 -0.33 29.93
C THR A 102 -5.38 -1.46 29.16
N LEU A 103 -5.39 -1.39 27.84
CA LEU A 103 -6.05 -2.35 26.97
C LEU A 103 -5.14 -3.55 26.65
N ASP A 104 -5.77 -4.74 26.67
CA ASP A 104 -5.07 -5.97 26.27
C ASP A 104 -4.56 -5.90 24.84
N GLY A 105 -3.28 -6.25 24.65
CA GLY A 105 -2.59 -6.16 23.36
C GLY A 105 -2.02 -4.78 22.99
N TRP A 106 -2.15 -3.76 23.87
CA TRP A 106 -1.57 -2.44 23.67
C TRP A 106 -0.35 -2.25 24.56
N ASP A 107 0.79 -2.01 23.95
CA ASP A 107 2.05 -1.73 24.64
C ASP A 107 2.63 -0.37 24.29
N GLU A 108 3.61 0.05 25.04
CA GLU A 108 4.28 1.34 24.88
C GLU A 108 4.96 1.49 23.51
N ALA A 109 5.54 0.42 22.97
CA ALA A 109 6.19 0.42 21.68
C ALA A 109 5.17 0.66 20.54
N THR A 110 4.01 0.00 20.60
CA THR A 110 2.90 0.24 19.67
C THR A 110 2.40 1.69 19.75
N LEU A 111 2.22 2.19 20.97
CA LEU A 111 1.75 3.57 21.15
C LEU A 111 2.74 4.61 20.62
N HIS A 112 4.04 4.42 20.85
CA HIS A 112 5.07 5.30 20.31
C HIS A 112 5.11 5.31 18.77
N LEU A 113 4.87 4.15 18.13
CA LEU A 113 4.77 4.07 16.68
C LEU A 113 3.49 4.71 16.12
N LEU A 114 2.40 4.64 16.86
CA LEU A 114 1.10 5.16 16.42
C LEU A 114 0.87 6.64 16.77
N ALA A 115 1.52 7.15 17.81
CA ALA A 115 1.33 8.51 18.28
C ALA A 115 1.43 9.58 17.19
N PRO A 116 2.36 9.49 16.21
CA PRO A 116 2.42 10.47 15.13
C PRO A 116 1.30 10.36 14.10
N LEU A 117 0.59 9.22 14.06
CA LEU A 117 -0.49 8.92 13.11
C LEU A 117 -1.87 9.17 13.71
N LEU A 118 -1.95 9.38 15.03
CA LEU A 118 -3.19 9.49 15.78
C LEU A 118 -3.24 10.80 16.57
N ARG A 119 -4.46 11.27 16.81
CA ARG A 119 -4.78 12.37 17.71
C ARG A 119 -6.05 12.08 18.51
N CYS A 120 -6.16 12.69 19.69
CA CYS A 120 -7.32 12.59 20.59
C CYS A 120 -7.97 13.96 20.70
N ASP A 121 -8.82 14.35 19.74
CA ASP A 121 -9.56 15.62 19.85
C ASP A 121 -10.92 15.37 20.50
N ASP A 122 -11.35 16.29 21.36
CA ASP A 122 -12.66 16.23 22.00
C ASP A 122 -13.80 16.24 20.98
N VAL A 123 -14.78 15.32 21.16
CA VAL A 123 -15.99 15.29 20.34
C VAL A 123 -16.84 16.56 20.56
N SER A 124 -16.78 17.15 21.76
CA SER A 124 -17.46 18.41 22.08
C SER A 124 -16.83 19.62 21.38
N SER A 125 -15.50 19.63 21.19
CA SER A 125 -14.82 20.60 20.36
C SER A 125 -15.09 20.34 18.87
N ALA A 126 -15.27 19.08 18.47
CA ALA A 126 -15.69 18.72 17.11
C ALA A 126 -17.12 19.19 16.78
N HIS A 127 -18.06 19.22 17.74
CA HIS A 127 -19.38 19.84 17.55
C HIS A 127 -19.31 21.37 17.42
N ARG A 128 -18.39 22.03 18.13
CA ARG A 128 -18.08 23.46 17.94
C ARG A 128 -17.26 23.69 16.67
N ALA A 129 -16.33 22.79 16.31
CA ALA A 129 -15.58 22.81 15.04
C ALA A 129 -16.44 22.47 13.82
N VAL A 130 -17.66 21.95 14.00
CA VAL A 130 -18.69 21.87 12.94
C VAL A 130 -19.12 23.27 12.47
N GLN A 131 -19.00 24.30 13.31
CA GLN A 131 -19.26 25.68 12.94
C GLN A 131 -18.03 26.41 12.35
N THR A 132 -16.79 25.92 12.55
CA THR A 132 -15.55 26.46 11.94
C THR A 132 -14.78 25.33 11.26
N ARG A 133 -15.37 24.76 10.21
CA ARG A 133 -14.67 23.77 9.34
C ARG A 133 -13.67 24.50 8.47
N GLU A 134 -12.49 24.73 9.00
CA GLU A 134 -11.38 25.21 8.16
C GLU A 134 -11.05 24.10 7.14
N GLY A 135 -11.25 24.41 5.88
CA GLY A 135 -10.79 23.60 4.78
C GLY A 135 -9.28 23.81 4.62
N HIS A 136 -8.54 22.73 4.36
CA HIS A 136 -7.12 22.82 4.08
C HIS A 136 -6.88 22.58 2.59
N THR A 137 -6.24 23.55 1.95
CA THR A 137 -5.78 23.43 0.57
C THR A 137 -4.28 23.15 0.55
N THR A 138 -3.84 22.25 -0.29
CA THR A 138 -2.42 22.01 -0.54
C THR A 138 -2.17 22.03 -2.05
N LEU A 139 -1.16 22.79 -2.47
CA LEU A 139 -0.58 22.77 -3.80
C LEU A 139 0.81 22.17 -3.71
N ALA A 140 1.19 21.28 -4.62
CA ALA A 140 2.52 20.72 -4.66
C ALA A 140 3.01 20.54 -6.09
N LEU A 141 4.29 20.84 -6.28
CA LEU A 141 5.05 20.61 -7.51
C LEU A 141 6.26 19.75 -7.17
N ASN A 142 6.40 18.64 -7.86
CA ASN A 142 7.59 17.81 -7.83
C ASN A 142 8.22 17.80 -9.21
N THR A 143 9.54 17.94 -9.28
CA THR A 143 10.31 17.73 -10.52
C THR A 143 11.45 16.77 -10.26
N GLN A 144 11.79 16.01 -11.29
CA GLN A 144 12.91 15.09 -11.27
C GLN A 144 13.65 15.20 -12.60
N HIS A 145 14.96 15.33 -12.56
CA HIS A 145 15.81 15.45 -13.74
C HIS A 145 16.94 14.42 -13.69
N ARG A 146 17.08 13.62 -14.73
CA ARG A 146 18.21 12.73 -14.94
C ARG A 146 19.30 13.49 -15.69
N LEU A 147 20.50 13.60 -15.07
CA LEU A 147 21.55 14.49 -15.56
C LEU A 147 22.55 13.83 -16.52
N ASP A 148 22.70 12.50 -16.49
CA ASP A 148 23.81 11.80 -17.18
C ASP A 148 23.37 10.78 -18.22
N VAL A 149 22.09 10.70 -18.51
CA VAL A 149 21.62 9.64 -19.38
C VAL A 149 21.65 10.16 -20.82
N GLN A 150 22.47 9.52 -21.66
CA GLN A 150 22.20 9.57 -23.09
C GLN A 150 20.78 9.02 -23.27
N ILE A 151 19.86 9.89 -23.68
CA ILE A 151 18.48 9.48 -23.96
C ILE A 151 18.56 8.37 -25.00
N PRO A 152 18.07 7.15 -24.69
CA PRO A 152 18.03 6.08 -25.68
C PRO A 152 17.34 6.59 -26.94
N LYS A 153 17.85 6.24 -28.13
CA LYS A 153 17.36 6.76 -29.42
C LYS A 153 15.86 6.53 -29.65
N ASP A 154 15.30 5.52 -29.00
CA ASP A 154 13.90 5.12 -29.15
C ASP A 154 12.93 5.88 -28.21
N TYR A 155 13.46 6.72 -27.29
CA TYR A 155 12.62 7.47 -26.37
C TYR A 155 12.16 8.80 -26.96
N LEU A 156 10.87 9.14 -26.72
CA LEU A 156 10.21 10.28 -27.33
C LEU A 156 10.38 11.57 -26.53
N GLY A 157 10.61 11.48 -25.23
CA GLY A 157 10.69 12.60 -24.30
C GLY A 157 12.04 12.80 -23.63
N SER A 158 12.15 13.83 -22.82
CA SER A 158 13.34 14.17 -22.05
C SER A 158 13.46 13.31 -20.78
N GLY A 159 14.65 13.29 -20.13
CA GLY A 159 14.87 12.64 -18.84
C GLY A 159 14.21 13.32 -17.64
N SER A 160 13.32 14.29 -17.88
CA SER A 160 12.61 15.05 -16.83
C SER A 160 11.24 14.45 -16.56
N ALA A 161 10.86 14.40 -15.28
CA ALA A 161 9.51 14.11 -14.83
C ALA A 161 8.96 15.30 -14.04
N VAL A 162 7.65 15.55 -14.15
CA VAL A 162 6.96 16.64 -13.48
C VAL A 162 5.63 16.15 -12.95
N ALA A 163 5.31 16.46 -11.69
CA ALA A 163 4.03 16.15 -11.09
C ALA A 163 3.45 17.39 -10.39
N LEU A 164 2.22 17.72 -10.73
CA LEU A 164 1.42 18.77 -10.11
C LEU A 164 0.30 18.14 -9.30
N ARG A 165 0.02 18.68 -8.11
CA ARG A 165 -1.05 18.21 -7.22
C ARG A 165 -1.75 19.41 -6.59
N TRP A 166 -3.06 19.35 -6.59
CA TRP A 166 -3.92 20.19 -5.79
C TRP A 166 -4.85 19.32 -4.98
N SER A 167 -4.97 19.59 -3.69
CA SER A 167 -5.91 18.88 -2.83
C SER A 167 -6.61 19.86 -1.89
N TYR A 168 -7.89 19.64 -1.68
CA TYR A 168 -8.70 20.31 -0.69
C TYR A 168 -9.36 19.28 0.21
N ARG A 169 -9.37 19.49 1.52
CA ARG A 169 -10.04 18.61 2.47
C ARG A 169 -10.71 19.42 3.57
N GLN A 170 -11.96 19.08 3.85
CA GLN A 170 -12.76 19.63 4.93
C GLN A 170 -13.26 18.49 5.81
N GLY A 171 -12.51 18.20 6.87
CA GLY A 171 -12.79 17.08 7.77
C GLY A 171 -12.90 15.73 7.05
N GLN A 172 -13.89 14.93 7.43
CA GLN A 172 -14.22 13.66 6.78
C GLN A 172 -15.41 13.77 5.81
N GLN A 173 -15.96 14.96 5.63
CA GLN A 173 -17.20 15.15 4.86
C GLN A 173 -16.95 15.52 3.41
N PHE A 174 -15.89 16.26 3.13
CA PHE A 174 -15.61 16.69 1.77
C PHE A 174 -14.11 16.61 1.47
N SER A 175 -13.77 16.09 0.30
CA SER A 175 -12.43 16.26 -0.28
C SER A 175 -12.51 16.39 -1.79
N ALA A 176 -11.57 17.15 -2.34
CA ALA A 176 -11.35 17.28 -3.76
C ALA A 176 -9.85 17.13 -4.06
N PHE A 177 -9.53 16.50 -5.17
CA PHE A 177 -8.17 16.32 -5.64
C PHE A 177 -8.12 16.51 -7.15
N ALA A 178 -7.08 17.18 -7.62
CA ALA A 178 -6.71 17.24 -9.02
C ALA A 178 -5.19 17.12 -9.13
N GLY A 179 -4.72 16.33 -10.08
CA GLY A 179 -3.30 16.15 -10.31
C GLY A 179 -2.98 15.81 -11.75
N ALA A 180 -1.76 16.12 -12.16
CA ALA A 180 -1.24 15.86 -13.49
C ALA A 180 0.21 15.40 -13.38
N GLU A 181 0.61 14.44 -14.20
CA GLU A 181 1.92 13.83 -14.17
C GLU A 181 2.46 13.57 -15.57
N GLN A 182 3.76 13.75 -15.68
CA GLN A 182 4.57 13.43 -16.85
C GLN A 182 5.78 12.65 -16.35
N ASP A 183 5.92 11.42 -16.76
CA ASP A 183 7.06 10.58 -16.39
C ASP A 183 8.33 10.91 -17.20
N SER A 184 9.49 10.50 -16.69
CA SER A 184 10.75 10.63 -17.43
C SER A 184 10.68 9.88 -18.76
N TYR A 185 11.12 10.53 -19.82
CA TYR A 185 11.15 10.05 -21.20
C TYR A 185 9.81 10.06 -21.95
N GLU A 186 8.72 10.48 -21.33
CA GLU A 186 7.47 10.71 -22.01
C GLU A 186 7.48 12.06 -22.74
N PRO A 187 6.88 12.16 -23.94
CA PRO A 187 6.89 13.39 -24.71
C PRO A 187 5.87 14.39 -24.21
N TRP A 188 6.30 15.64 -24.04
CA TRP A 188 5.42 16.77 -23.76
C TRP A 188 4.55 17.16 -24.96
N ARG A 189 5.09 16.87 -26.17
CA ARG A 189 4.39 17.03 -27.45
C ARG A 189 4.77 15.88 -28.36
N TYR A 190 3.75 15.19 -28.89
CA TYR A 190 3.94 14.14 -29.88
C TYR A 190 2.66 13.94 -30.69
N GLY A 191 2.74 14.11 -32.01
CA GLY A 191 1.57 14.17 -32.88
C GLY A 191 0.61 15.29 -32.47
N GLN A 192 -0.64 14.93 -32.16
CA GLN A 192 -1.65 15.88 -31.66
C GLN A 192 -1.66 16.03 -30.14
N HIS A 193 -0.87 15.25 -29.42
CA HIS A 193 -0.81 15.34 -27.98
C HIS A 193 0.01 16.55 -27.52
N GLN A 194 -0.53 17.29 -26.55
CA GLN A 194 0.15 18.38 -25.86
C GLN A 194 -0.19 18.35 -24.37
N GLY A 195 0.81 18.50 -23.49
CA GLY A 195 0.65 18.58 -22.05
C GLY A 195 1.04 17.29 -21.31
N PHE A 196 0.50 17.11 -20.12
CA PHE A 196 0.79 15.96 -19.26
C PHE A 196 0.23 14.67 -19.85
N ASP A 197 0.96 13.58 -19.64
CA ASP A 197 0.48 12.27 -20.08
C ASP A 197 -0.68 11.76 -19.22
N SER A 198 -0.62 11.94 -17.90
CA SER A 198 -1.63 11.44 -16.97
C SER A 198 -2.31 12.55 -16.17
N TYR A 199 -3.61 12.37 -15.94
CA TYR A 199 -4.43 13.22 -15.07
C TYR A 199 -5.21 12.35 -14.08
N ALA A 200 -5.28 12.80 -12.83
CA ALA A 200 -6.03 12.14 -11.77
C ALA A 200 -6.91 13.15 -11.03
N GLY A 201 -8.05 12.71 -10.51
CA GLY A 201 -8.87 13.60 -9.71
C GLY A 201 -10.11 12.94 -9.14
N HIS A 202 -10.59 13.50 -8.01
CA HIS A 202 -11.84 13.09 -7.40
C HIS A 202 -12.55 14.25 -6.70
N LEU A 203 -13.86 14.08 -6.55
CA LEU A 203 -14.71 14.79 -5.59
C LEU A 203 -15.28 13.73 -4.65
N TYR A 204 -15.17 13.95 -3.35
CA TYR A 204 -15.70 13.07 -2.32
C TYR A 204 -16.66 13.81 -1.40
N LEU A 205 -17.81 13.18 -1.12
CA LEU A 205 -18.79 13.61 -0.15
C LEU A 205 -19.06 12.46 0.83
N GLY A 206 -18.98 12.73 2.12
CA GLY A 206 -19.21 11.74 3.17
C GLY A 206 -20.20 12.20 4.23
N GLN A 207 -20.94 11.23 4.81
CA GLN A 207 -21.82 11.42 5.99
C GLN A 207 -22.91 12.50 5.79
N TRP A 208 -23.66 12.40 4.69
CA TRP A 208 -24.78 13.31 4.40
C TRP A 208 -26.09 12.53 4.31
N GLY A 209 -26.86 12.54 5.38
CA GLY A 209 -28.10 11.77 5.51
C GLY A 209 -27.88 10.27 5.33
N LEU A 210 -28.58 9.67 4.37
CA LEU A 210 -28.41 8.26 3.99
C LEU A 210 -27.16 8.00 3.16
N VAL A 211 -26.52 9.04 2.61
CA VAL A 211 -25.29 8.93 1.85
C VAL A 211 -24.11 8.82 2.82
N ARG A 212 -23.57 7.62 2.95
CA ARG A 212 -22.37 7.38 3.76
C ARG A 212 -21.12 7.88 3.02
N ARG A 213 -21.06 7.64 1.71
CA ARG A 213 -19.96 8.07 0.82
C ARG A 213 -20.49 8.23 -0.59
N ALA A 214 -20.07 9.28 -1.27
CA ALA A 214 -20.22 9.44 -2.70
C ALA A 214 -18.90 9.94 -3.29
N ILE A 215 -18.45 9.36 -4.39
CA ILE A 215 -17.19 9.71 -5.04
C ILE A 215 -17.43 9.84 -6.54
N LEU A 216 -17.01 10.95 -7.10
CA LEU A 216 -16.93 11.18 -8.53
C LEU A 216 -15.45 11.31 -8.91
N GLY A 217 -15.00 10.57 -9.91
CA GLY A 217 -13.60 10.55 -10.37
C GLY A 217 -12.85 9.31 -9.94
N ASP A 218 -11.62 9.42 -9.44
CA ASP A 218 -10.76 8.30 -9.09
C ASP A 218 -11.07 7.76 -7.70
N TYR A 219 -11.31 6.45 -7.61
CA TYR A 219 -11.61 5.76 -6.37
C TYR A 219 -11.06 4.33 -6.34
N ARG A 220 -10.98 3.75 -5.15
CA ARG A 220 -10.66 2.32 -4.92
C ARG A 220 -11.81 1.63 -4.21
N VAL A 221 -11.99 0.35 -4.57
CA VAL A 221 -13.02 -0.51 -3.98
C VAL A 221 -12.38 -1.80 -3.50
N HIS A 222 -12.71 -2.19 -2.29
CA HIS A 222 -12.40 -3.50 -1.76
C HIS A 222 -13.65 -4.09 -1.09
N TRP A 223 -14.15 -5.22 -1.60
CA TRP A 223 -15.31 -5.91 -1.03
C TRP A 223 -14.94 -7.32 -0.58
N GLY A 224 -15.45 -7.73 0.58
CA GLY A 224 -15.17 -9.03 1.17
C GLY A 224 -13.68 -9.30 1.40
N GLU A 225 -13.21 -10.47 0.99
CA GLU A 225 -11.80 -10.86 0.99
C GLU A 225 -11.12 -10.57 -0.35
N GLY A 226 -11.80 -9.83 -1.24
CA GLY A 226 -11.28 -9.39 -2.53
C GLY A 226 -11.35 -10.44 -3.64
N LEU A 227 -12.17 -11.46 -3.51
CA LEU A 227 -12.35 -12.44 -4.60
C LEU A 227 -12.98 -11.78 -5.82
N VAL A 228 -13.96 -10.90 -5.66
CA VAL A 228 -14.68 -10.25 -6.76
C VAL A 228 -14.01 -8.94 -7.15
N ILE A 229 -13.76 -8.07 -6.18
CA ILE A 229 -13.05 -6.79 -6.36
C ILE A 229 -12.19 -6.47 -5.14
N GLY A 230 -10.92 -6.15 -5.39
CA GLY A 230 -9.95 -5.85 -4.36
C GLY A 230 -8.90 -4.89 -4.86
N GLN A 231 -9.12 -3.58 -4.70
CA GLN A 231 -8.16 -2.55 -5.06
C GLN A 231 -7.50 -1.95 -3.82
N GLY A 232 -6.33 -1.40 -3.98
CA GLY A 232 -5.56 -0.77 -2.91
C GLY A 232 -4.40 -1.63 -2.41
N PHE A 233 -3.88 -1.29 -1.25
CA PHE A 233 -2.76 -2.03 -0.64
C PHE A 233 -3.19 -3.44 -0.27
N ARG A 234 -2.35 -4.43 -0.59
CA ARG A 234 -2.59 -5.83 -0.29
C ARG A 234 -1.30 -6.53 0.13
N LEU A 235 -1.40 -7.34 1.18
CA LEU A 235 -0.41 -8.35 1.52
C LEU A 235 -0.82 -9.69 0.90
N ARG A 236 0.13 -10.36 0.24
CA ARG A 236 -0.04 -11.74 -0.23
C ARG A 236 0.14 -12.73 0.92
N ALA A 237 -0.34 -13.96 0.74
CA ALA A 237 -0.08 -15.04 1.70
C ALA A 237 1.43 -15.16 2.01
N PRO A 238 1.82 -15.43 3.26
CA PRO A 238 1.04 -15.84 4.42
C PRO A 238 0.43 -14.71 5.25
N TYR A 239 0.64 -13.46 4.88
CA TYR A 239 0.22 -12.31 5.68
C TYR A 239 -1.18 -11.87 5.33
N TRP A 240 -2.01 -11.64 6.35
CA TRP A 240 -3.34 -11.09 6.20
C TRP A 240 -3.37 -9.65 6.63
N GLN A 241 -4.10 -8.86 5.89
CA GLN A 241 -4.43 -7.52 6.37
C GLN A 241 -5.50 -7.60 7.45
N GLY A 242 -5.41 -6.68 8.41
CA GLY A 242 -6.40 -6.51 9.45
C GLY A 242 -7.81 -6.29 8.89
N ASN A 243 -8.75 -6.03 9.76
CA ASN A 243 -10.19 -6.01 9.57
C ASN A 243 -10.67 -5.06 8.44
N ARG A 244 -10.36 -5.37 7.18
CA ARG A 244 -10.94 -4.65 6.05
C ARG A 244 -12.39 -5.12 5.88
N ARG A 245 -13.30 -4.32 6.38
CA ARG A 245 -14.68 -4.35 5.90
C ARG A 245 -14.69 -3.74 4.50
N SER A 246 -15.76 -3.98 3.75
CA SER A 246 -15.93 -3.39 2.42
C SER A 246 -15.75 -1.88 2.44
N VAL A 247 -14.81 -1.38 1.64
CA VAL A 247 -14.41 0.03 1.64
C VAL A 247 -14.44 0.58 0.23
N ILE A 248 -15.08 1.74 0.09
CA ILE A 248 -14.95 2.61 -1.08
C ILE A 248 -14.21 3.87 -0.62
N ARG A 249 -13.09 4.23 -1.27
CA ARG A 249 -12.26 5.38 -0.90
C ARG A 249 -11.85 6.22 -2.10
N PRO A 250 -11.82 7.55 -1.96
CA PRO A 250 -11.25 8.43 -2.98
C PRO A 250 -9.74 8.19 -3.11
N VAL A 251 -9.19 8.46 -4.29
CA VAL A 251 -7.77 8.30 -4.59
C VAL A 251 -7.17 9.67 -4.88
N SER A 252 -6.15 10.06 -4.10
CA SER A 252 -5.34 11.26 -4.31
C SER A 252 -3.99 10.94 -4.96
N SER A 253 -3.82 9.72 -5.48
CA SER A 253 -2.61 9.25 -6.15
C SER A 253 -2.61 9.57 -7.63
N LEU A 254 -1.43 9.88 -8.17
CA LEU A 254 -1.21 9.96 -9.60
C LEU A 254 -1.00 8.60 -10.26
N ALA A 255 -0.73 7.53 -9.47
CA ALA A 255 -0.58 6.18 -10.00
C ALA A 255 -1.76 5.78 -10.88
N GLU A 256 -1.48 5.26 -12.07
CA GLU A 256 -2.49 4.91 -13.06
C GLU A 256 -3.16 3.56 -12.79
N SER A 257 -2.46 2.65 -12.14
CA SER A 257 -2.94 1.30 -11.85
C SER A 257 -3.74 1.20 -10.56
N ASN A 258 -4.44 0.07 -10.38
CA ASN A 258 -5.10 -0.33 -9.14
C ASN A 258 -6.12 0.68 -8.60
N LYS A 259 -6.89 1.30 -9.49
CA LYS A 259 -7.98 2.23 -9.20
C LYS A 259 -9.12 2.09 -10.21
N SER A 260 -10.27 2.61 -9.85
CA SER A 260 -11.44 2.81 -10.72
C SER A 260 -11.63 4.30 -10.98
N ARG A 261 -12.32 4.66 -12.09
CA ARG A 261 -12.63 6.05 -12.43
C ARG A 261 -14.07 6.16 -12.90
N GLY A 262 -14.86 6.95 -12.21
CA GLY A 262 -16.29 7.13 -12.52
C GLY A 262 -17.09 7.55 -11.30
N LEU A 263 -18.09 6.76 -10.91
CA LEU A 263 -18.99 7.04 -9.80
C LEU A 263 -19.02 5.88 -8.82
N ALA A 264 -18.92 6.17 -7.53
CA ALA A 264 -19.12 5.20 -6.47
C ALA A 264 -19.98 5.81 -5.36
N VAL A 265 -20.99 5.08 -4.90
CA VAL A 265 -21.93 5.53 -3.86
C VAL A 265 -22.13 4.42 -2.84
N GLU A 266 -22.06 4.78 -1.57
CA GLU A 266 -22.45 3.93 -0.44
C GLU A 266 -23.58 4.60 0.32
N LEU A 267 -24.72 3.89 0.39
CA LEU A 267 -25.95 4.33 1.05
C LEU A 267 -26.28 3.43 2.23
N GLY A 268 -27.05 3.93 3.17
CA GLY A 268 -27.67 3.12 4.21
C GLY A 268 -27.38 3.57 5.62
N SER A 269 -27.76 2.68 6.56
CA SER A 269 -27.60 2.86 8.01
C SER A 269 -26.36 2.14 8.53
N GLU A 270 -26.20 2.10 9.84
CA GLU A 270 -25.16 1.28 10.49
C GLU A 270 -25.35 -0.23 10.22
N ARG A 271 -26.61 -0.69 10.08
CA ARG A 271 -26.95 -2.10 9.89
C ARG A 271 -27.06 -2.51 8.42
N LEU A 272 -27.75 -1.72 7.62
CA LEU A 272 -27.97 -2.04 6.20
C LEU A 272 -27.16 -1.10 5.33
N GLN A 273 -26.33 -1.68 4.45
CA GLN A 273 -25.41 -0.95 3.56
C GLN A 273 -25.63 -1.39 2.11
N LEU A 274 -25.84 -0.42 1.23
CA LEU A 274 -25.90 -0.62 -0.21
C LEU A 274 -24.75 0.15 -0.85
N SER A 275 -23.92 -0.52 -1.67
CA SER A 275 -22.85 0.13 -2.42
C SER A 275 -23.04 -0.12 -3.90
N LEU A 276 -22.92 0.94 -4.70
CA LEU A 276 -23.00 0.90 -6.15
C LEU A 276 -21.73 1.53 -6.73
N ILE A 277 -21.17 0.91 -7.77
CA ILE A 277 -19.99 1.41 -8.47
C ILE A 277 -20.19 1.37 -9.98
N TYR A 278 -19.67 2.37 -10.65
CA TYR A 278 -19.48 2.42 -12.08
C TYR A 278 -18.12 3.02 -12.42
N SER A 279 -17.36 2.37 -13.27
CA SER A 279 -16.04 2.83 -13.71
C SER A 279 -15.86 2.65 -15.20
N LYS A 280 -15.27 3.68 -15.85
CA LYS A 280 -14.76 3.61 -17.20
C LYS A 280 -13.31 4.06 -17.20
N ARG A 281 -12.41 3.16 -17.59
CA ARG A 281 -10.96 3.42 -17.74
C ARG A 281 -10.53 3.13 -19.16
N ARG A 282 -9.48 3.80 -19.58
CA ARG A 282 -8.75 3.45 -20.80
C ARG A 282 -7.44 2.80 -20.42
N LEU A 283 -7.15 1.66 -21.01
CA LEU A 283 -5.97 0.86 -20.78
C LEU A 283 -5.14 0.76 -22.05
N ASP A 284 -3.85 0.48 -21.87
CA ASP A 284 -2.94 0.26 -22.97
C ASP A 284 -3.01 -1.18 -23.44
N GLY A 285 -2.88 -1.39 -24.73
CA GLY A 285 -2.89 -2.71 -25.32
C GLY A 285 -3.00 -2.63 -26.85
N ARG A 286 -2.88 -3.76 -27.49
CA ARG A 286 -3.06 -3.90 -28.92
C ARG A 286 -4.33 -4.69 -29.21
N ILE A 287 -5.12 -4.21 -30.15
CA ILE A 287 -6.29 -4.89 -30.67
C ILE A 287 -5.93 -5.33 -32.10
N ASP A 288 -6.16 -6.61 -32.43
CA ASP A 288 -6.00 -7.11 -33.79
C ASP A 288 -7.28 -6.92 -34.63
N ASP A 289 -7.22 -7.30 -35.90
CA ASP A 289 -8.31 -7.14 -36.86
C ASP A 289 -9.54 -8.01 -36.51
N GLU A 290 -9.35 -9.06 -35.68
CA GLU A 290 -10.42 -9.93 -35.18
C GLU A 290 -11.08 -9.38 -33.91
N GLY A 291 -10.61 -8.23 -33.39
CA GLY A 291 -11.09 -7.61 -32.16
C GLY A 291 -10.57 -8.30 -30.89
N LEU A 292 -9.43 -8.99 -30.98
CA LEU A 292 -8.78 -9.61 -29.85
C LEU A 292 -7.72 -8.69 -29.22
N ILE A 293 -7.74 -8.62 -27.89
CA ILE A 293 -6.83 -7.79 -27.10
C ILE A 293 -5.56 -8.56 -26.76
N HIS A 294 -4.42 -7.99 -27.12
CA HIS A 294 -3.09 -8.49 -26.80
C HIS A 294 -2.34 -7.50 -25.91
N GLY A 295 -1.59 -8.00 -24.93
CA GLY A 295 -0.66 -7.19 -24.14
C GLY A 295 -1.31 -6.08 -23.31
N LEU A 296 -2.44 -6.40 -22.66
CA LEU A 296 -3.13 -5.46 -21.76
C LEU A 296 -2.23 -4.98 -20.62
N SER A 297 -2.09 -3.67 -20.44
CA SER A 297 -1.26 -3.03 -19.42
C SER A 297 -2.00 -1.90 -18.70
N GLU A 298 -1.72 -1.77 -17.39
CA GLU A 298 -2.17 -0.65 -16.55
C GLU A 298 -1.02 0.27 -16.13
N GLN A 299 0.19 0.06 -16.66
CA GLN A 299 1.39 0.78 -16.20
C GLN A 299 1.46 2.24 -16.68
N GLY A 300 0.76 2.57 -17.77
CA GLY A 300 0.68 3.94 -18.28
C GLY A 300 2.00 4.54 -18.76
N LEU A 301 2.98 3.72 -19.18
CA LEU A 301 4.27 4.19 -19.68
C LEU A 301 4.21 4.42 -21.19
N HIS A 302 4.48 5.67 -21.64
CA HIS A 302 4.39 6.07 -23.04
C HIS A 302 5.69 6.74 -23.55
N ARG A 303 6.83 6.11 -23.31
CA ARG A 303 8.18 6.63 -23.54
C ARG A 303 8.71 6.35 -24.94
N THR A 304 8.27 5.26 -25.56
CA THR A 304 8.70 4.81 -26.89
C THR A 304 7.54 4.88 -27.88
N GLN A 305 7.85 4.90 -29.18
CA GLN A 305 6.82 4.86 -30.21
C GLN A 305 5.90 3.65 -30.06
N GLN A 306 6.43 2.48 -29.75
CA GLN A 306 5.63 1.27 -29.55
C GLN A 306 4.70 1.36 -28.33
N GLU A 307 5.17 1.94 -27.18
CA GLU A 307 4.34 2.21 -26.01
C GLU A 307 3.24 3.22 -26.36
N TRP A 308 3.57 4.27 -27.12
CA TRP A 308 2.66 5.30 -27.55
C TRP A 308 1.53 4.78 -28.46
N GLU A 309 1.84 3.93 -29.43
CA GLU A 309 0.85 3.30 -30.33
C GLU A 309 -0.17 2.43 -29.58
N ARG A 310 0.22 1.85 -28.44
CA ARG A 310 -0.66 1.05 -27.58
C ARG A 310 -1.47 1.87 -26.58
N ARG A 311 -1.20 3.17 -26.49
CA ARG A 311 -1.74 4.06 -25.47
C ARG A 311 -3.26 4.15 -25.55
N ARG A 312 -3.94 3.83 -24.44
CA ARG A 312 -5.38 4.05 -24.22
C ARG A 312 -6.32 3.46 -25.28
N GLN A 313 -5.91 2.36 -25.93
CA GLN A 313 -6.69 1.73 -27.00
C GLN A 313 -7.92 0.99 -26.46
N ILE A 314 -7.88 0.48 -25.23
CA ILE A 314 -8.88 -0.42 -24.69
C ILE A 314 -9.72 0.29 -23.63
N SER A 315 -11.05 0.31 -23.81
CA SER A 315 -11.99 0.80 -22.81
C SER A 315 -12.37 -0.32 -21.85
N LEU A 316 -12.04 -0.17 -20.57
CA LEU A 316 -12.45 -1.05 -19.50
C LEU A 316 -13.66 -0.45 -18.77
N PHE A 317 -14.78 -1.15 -18.82
CA PHE A 317 -15.98 -0.81 -18.04
C PHE A 317 -16.10 -1.77 -16.86
N THR A 318 -16.41 -1.24 -15.69
CA THR A 318 -16.69 -2.03 -14.49
C THR A 318 -17.89 -1.45 -13.78
N TRP A 319 -18.86 -2.29 -13.43
CA TRP A 319 -19.98 -1.91 -12.58
C TRP A 319 -20.26 -3.00 -11.56
N GLY A 320 -20.71 -2.61 -10.41
CA GLY A 320 -20.95 -3.55 -9.33
C GLY A 320 -21.95 -3.03 -8.32
N ALA A 321 -22.53 -3.98 -7.61
CA ALA A 321 -23.46 -3.74 -6.52
C ALA A 321 -23.12 -4.64 -5.34
N ARG A 322 -23.28 -4.10 -4.15
CA ARG A 322 -23.10 -4.82 -2.88
C ARG A 322 -24.22 -4.44 -1.92
N ILE A 323 -24.83 -5.44 -1.29
CA ILE A 323 -25.73 -5.27 -0.15
C ILE A 323 -25.14 -5.99 1.05
N GLY A 324 -25.00 -5.29 2.17
CA GLY A 324 -24.44 -5.84 3.41
C GLY A 324 -25.34 -5.58 4.60
N TYR A 325 -25.41 -6.57 5.50
CA TYR A 325 -26.08 -6.46 6.78
C TYR A 325 -25.06 -6.68 7.90
N VAL A 326 -25.00 -5.74 8.84
CA VAL A 326 -24.00 -5.66 9.91
C VAL A 326 -24.70 -5.77 11.25
N GLU A 327 -24.27 -6.71 12.07
CA GLU A 327 -24.62 -6.85 13.48
C GLU A 327 -23.35 -6.83 14.34
N ARG A 328 -23.55 -6.71 15.64
CA ARG A 328 -22.43 -6.58 16.59
C ARG A 328 -21.40 -7.71 16.49
N ARG A 329 -21.84 -8.93 16.19
CA ARG A 329 -20.99 -10.13 16.16
C ARG A 329 -20.80 -10.73 14.79
N TRP A 330 -21.60 -10.38 13.82
CA TRP A 330 -21.52 -10.94 12.49
C TRP A 330 -21.89 -9.90 11.42
N HIS A 331 -21.38 -10.14 10.25
CA HIS A 331 -21.63 -9.34 9.06
C HIS A 331 -21.70 -10.28 7.86
N ILE A 332 -22.71 -10.11 7.03
CA ILE A 332 -22.88 -10.84 5.79
C ILE A 332 -23.11 -9.84 4.67
N ALA A 333 -22.53 -10.10 3.48
CA ALA A 333 -22.80 -9.27 2.31
C ALA A 333 -22.80 -10.10 1.03
N LEU A 334 -23.75 -9.79 0.17
CA LEU A 334 -23.82 -10.24 -1.22
C LEU A 334 -23.24 -9.14 -2.11
N GLN A 335 -22.43 -9.53 -3.08
CA GLN A 335 -21.79 -8.60 -3.99
C GLN A 335 -21.64 -9.20 -5.39
N THR A 336 -21.76 -8.35 -6.39
CA THR A 336 -21.55 -8.71 -7.79
C THR A 336 -20.78 -7.63 -8.52
N VAL A 337 -19.92 -8.04 -9.44
CA VAL A 337 -19.16 -7.16 -10.33
C VAL A 337 -19.21 -7.70 -11.75
N ALA A 338 -19.43 -6.80 -12.68
CA ALA A 338 -19.35 -7.08 -14.10
C ALA A 338 -18.25 -6.20 -14.72
N THR A 339 -17.48 -6.78 -15.64
CA THR A 339 -16.36 -6.13 -16.34
C THR A 339 -16.47 -6.37 -17.83
N SER A 340 -16.30 -5.33 -18.64
CA SER A 340 -16.34 -5.39 -20.11
C SER A 340 -15.20 -4.60 -20.72
N PHE A 341 -14.68 -5.07 -21.85
CA PHE A 341 -13.59 -4.44 -22.59
C PHE A 341 -14.08 -3.66 -23.84
N GLY A 342 -15.29 -3.08 -23.78
CA GLY A 342 -15.80 -2.23 -24.85
C GLY A 342 -16.17 -2.96 -26.14
N GLY A 343 -16.57 -4.24 -26.04
CA GLY A 343 -16.91 -5.07 -27.18
C GLY A 343 -15.76 -5.95 -27.68
N TYR A 344 -14.54 -5.68 -27.26
CA TYR A 344 -13.37 -6.49 -27.56
C TYR A 344 -13.26 -7.71 -26.64
N ARG A 345 -12.45 -8.69 -27.02
CA ARG A 345 -12.25 -9.94 -26.29
C ARG A 345 -10.77 -10.14 -25.99
N LEU A 346 -10.46 -10.77 -24.87
CA LEU A 346 -9.08 -11.10 -24.55
C LEU A 346 -8.56 -12.22 -25.45
N ALA A 347 -7.42 -12.00 -26.09
CA ALA A 347 -6.74 -13.02 -26.88
C ALA A 347 -6.12 -14.09 -25.98
N ARG A 348 -5.95 -15.28 -26.53
CA ARG A 348 -5.19 -16.35 -25.90
C ARG A 348 -3.71 -15.95 -25.82
N ALA A 349 -3.18 -15.79 -24.62
CA ALA A 349 -1.74 -15.55 -24.46
C ALA A 349 -0.99 -16.89 -24.49
N THR A 350 -0.18 -17.07 -25.50
CA THR A 350 0.76 -18.20 -25.58
C THR A 350 1.72 -18.15 -24.39
N GLY A 351 1.60 -19.13 -23.50
CA GLY A 351 2.50 -19.30 -22.34
C GLY A 351 2.05 -18.68 -21.02
N ALA A 352 0.99 -17.88 -20.99
CA ALA A 352 0.41 -17.36 -19.75
C ALA A 352 -0.85 -18.17 -19.38
N THR A 353 -0.69 -19.14 -18.50
CA THR A 353 -1.75 -20.10 -18.10
C THR A 353 -3.02 -19.46 -17.54
N HIS A 354 -2.94 -18.21 -17.05
CA HIS A 354 -4.12 -17.48 -16.58
C HIS A 354 -4.95 -16.85 -17.72
N MET A 355 -4.37 -16.68 -18.89
CA MET A 355 -5.06 -16.08 -20.04
C MET A 355 -5.87 -17.12 -20.85
N GLU A 356 -5.58 -18.44 -20.73
CA GLU A 356 -6.38 -19.48 -21.39
C GLU A 356 -7.83 -19.54 -20.89
N ALA A 357 -8.05 -19.20 -19.62
CA ALA A 357 -9.40 -19.10 -19.04
C ALA A 357 -10.18 -17.87 -19.55
N LEU A 358 -9.53 -16.94 -20.24
CA LEU A 358 -10.04 -15.64 -20.62
C LEU A 358 -10.32 -15.49 -22.11
N GLU A 359 -9.91 -16.47 -22.92
CA GLU A 359 -10.11 -16.44 -24.36
C GLU A 359 -11.58 -16.20 -24.72
N GLY A 360 -11.80 -15.16 -25.51
CA GLY A 360 -13.13 -14.80 -26.00
C GLY A 360 -14.07 -14.14 -24.98
N ILE A 361 -13.58 -13.68 -23.81
CA ILE A 361 -14.41 -12.95 -22.85
C ILE A 361 -14.55 -11.48 -23.26
N GLY A 362 -15.75 -11.06 -23.63
CA GLY A 362 -16.10 -9.65 -23.83
C GLY A 362 -16.78 -9.03 -22.58
N LEU A 363 -17.67 -9.78 -21.94
CA LEU A 363 -18.33 -9.42 -20.67
C LEU A 363 -18.09 -10.53 -19.66
N HIS A 364 -17.62 -10.17 -18.48
CA HIS A 364 -17.33 -11.09 -17.39
C HIS A 364 -18.07 -10.68 -16.12
N ARG A 365 -18.76 -11.62 -15.49
CA ARG A 365 -19.52 -11.40 -14.25
C ARG A 365 -19.01 -12.31 -13.15
N THR A 366 -18.90 -11.73 -11.95
CA THR A 366 -18.58 -12.45 -10.72
C THR A 366 -19.55 -12.06 -9.63
N ALA A 367 -19.90 -13.01 -8.78
CA ALA A 367 -20.73 -12.76 -7.61
C ALA A 367 -20.16 -13.51 -6.41
N SER A 368 -20.32 -12.95 -5.21
CA SER A 368 -19.86 -13.61 -3.98
C SER A 368 -20.72 -13.29 -2.77
N LEU A 369 -20.58 -14.18 -1.78
CA LEU A 369 -21.06 -14.02 -0.42
C LEU A 369 -19.84 -13.89 0.48
N SER A 370 -19.71 -12.77 1.18
CA SER A 370 -18.70 -12.56 2.22
C SER A 370 -19.34 -12.57 3.60
N TYR A 371 -18.60 -13.09 4.57
CA TYR A 371 -19.07 -13.22 5.95
C TYR A 371 -17.95 -12.96 6.94
N HIS A 372 -18.34 -12.44 8.09
CA HIS A 372 -17.49 -12.23 9.25
C HIS A 372 -18.28 -12.57 10.50
N TRP A 373 -17.67 -13.30 11.41
CA TRP A 373 -18.19 -13.62 12.73
C TRP A 373 -17.11 -13.47 13.78
N GLN A 374 -17.49 -13.07 15.00
CA GLN A 374 -16.58 -12.97 16.13
C GLN A 374 -17.28 -13.31 17.45
N THR A 375 -16.50 -13.81 18.41
CA THR A 375 -16.97 -13.97 19.80
C THR A 375 -17.24 -12.61 20.46
N GLN A 376 -17.93 -12.63 21.59
CA GLN A 376 -18.21 -11.38 22.34
C GLN A 376 -16.95 -10.66 22.80
N SER A 377 -15.89 -11.40 23.13
CA SER A 377 -14.57 -10.84 23.47
C SER A 377 -13.74 -10.45 22.26
N ALA A 378 -14.18 -10.78 21.05
CA ALA A 378 -13.46 -10.69 19.79
C ALA A 378 -12.07 -11.40 19.77
N ARG A 379 -11.82 -12.29 20.76
CA ARG A 379 -10.61 -13.11 20.79
C ARG A 379 -10.58 -14.14 19.66
N LEU A 380 -11.74 -14.66 19.28
CA LEU A 380 -11.87 -15.57 18.14
C LEU A 380 -12.69 -14.87 17.06
N ARG A 381 -12.15 -14.85 15.84
CA ARG A 381 -12.77 -14.25 14.66
C ARG A 381 -12.67 -15.20 13.48
N LEU A 382 -13.75 -15.28 12.74
CA LEU A 382 -13.88 -16.04 11.51
C LEU A 382 -14.33 -15.10 10.40
N ARG A 383 -13.68 -15.10 9.27
CA ARG A 383 -14.12 -14.37 8.08
C ARG A 383 -13.80 -15.13 6.82
N GLY A 384 -14.57 -14.90 5.78
CA GLY A 384 -14.34 -15.56 4.52
C GLY A 384 -15.22 -15.02 3.41
N GLU A 385 -14.98 -15.56 2.23
CA GLU A 385 -15.72 -15.24 1.01
C GLU A 385 -15.81 -16.48 0.12
N VAL A 386 -17.00 -16.71 -0.43
CA VAL A 386 -17.26 -17.71 -1.47
C VAL A 386 -17.71 -16.96 -2.70
N ALA A 387 -17.08 -17.21 -3.84
CA ALA A 387 -17.34 -16.50 -5.09
C ALA A 387 -17.56 -17.47 -6.26
N ARG A 388 -18.32 -17.00 -7.23
CA ARG A 388 -18.57 -17.69 -8.50
C ARG A 388 -18.39 -16.74 -9.67
N ALA A 389 -17.80 -17.25 -10.74
CA ALA A 389 -17.64 -16.57 -12.02
C ALA A 389 -18.52 -17.22 -13.11
N ASP A 390 -18.86 -16.47 -14.16
CA ASP A 390 -19.73 -16.89 -15.28
C ASP A 390 -19.38 -18.26 -15.88
N ARG A 391 -18.09 -18.57 -16.01
CA ARG A 391 -17.59 -19.82 -16.62
C ARG A 391 -17.53 -21.00 -15.65
N LYS A 392 -18.44 -21.08 -14.68
CA LYS A 392 -18.55 -22.15 -13.68
C LYS A 392 -17.37 -22.25 -12.71
N GLY A 393 -16.41 -21.31 -12.77
CA GLY A 393 -15.33 -21.23 -11.79
C GLY A 393 -15.87 -20.77 -10.44
N TRP A 394 -15.35 -21.34 -9.36
CA TRP A 394 -15.66 -20.91 -8.01
C TRP A 394 -14.38 -20.73 -7.18
N ALA A 395 -14.47 -19.92 -6.15
CA ALA A 395 -13.37 -19.65 -5.25
C ALA A 395 -13.89 -19.55 -3.82
N TRP A 396 -13.04 -19.94 -2.89
CA TRP A 396 -13.31 -19.83 -1.46
C TRP A 396 -12.04 -19.44 -0.72
N VAL A 397 -12.19 -18.50 0.21
CA VAL A 397 -11.13 -18.04 1.09
C VAL A 397 -11.69 -17.93 2.50
N GLN A 398 -10.97 -18.47 3.47
CA GLN A 398 -11.34 -18.50 4.88
C GLN A 398 -10.18 -18.09 5.75
N MET A 399 -10.42 -17.24 6.75
CA MET A 399 -9.46 -16.90 7.79
C MET A 399 -10.05 -17.14 9.16
N LEU A 400 -9.26 -17.73 10.04
CA LEU A 400 -9.49 -17.84 11.47
C LEU A 400 -8.38 -17.08 12.21
N GLN A 401 -8.77 -16.23 13.15
CA GLN A 401 -7.86 -15.45 13.98
C GLN A 401 -8.20 -15.69 15.45
N TYR A 402 -7.16 -15.97 16.22
CA TYR A 402 -7.27 -16.12 17.67
C TYR A 402 -6.26 -15.23 18.37
N HIS A 403 -6.72 -14.50 19.38
CA HIS A 403 -5.88 -13.67 20.25
C HIS A 403 -5.89 -14.21 21.69
N SER A 404 -4.71 -14.33 22.25
CA SER A 404 -4.47 -14.72 23.65
C SER A 404 -3.54 -13.71 24.31
N ALA A 405 -3.89 -13.22 25.50
CA ALA A 405 -3.04 -12.35 26.30
C ALA A 405 -1.68 -13.00 26.64
N ARG A 406 -1.64 -14.33 26.77
CA ARG A 406 -0.43 -15.09 27.11
C ARG A 406 0.42 -15.47 25.89
N TRP A 407 -0.21 -15.82 24.77
CA TRP A 407 0.47 -16.40 23.62
C TRP A 407 0.57 -15.44 22.43
N GLY A 408 -0.10 -14.30 22.49
CA GLY A 408 -0.18 -13.38 21.37
C GLY A 408 -1.27 -13.74 20.36
N GLU A 409 -1.03 -13.51 19.09
CA GLU A 409 -2.00 -13.63 18.01
C GLU A 409 -1.62 -14.72 17.02
N ILE A 410 -2.58 -15.60 16.71
CA ILE A 410 -2.46 -16.64 15.70
C ILE A 410 -3.51 -16.36 14.62
N GLN A 411 -3.10 -16.39 13.36
CA GLN A 411 -3.97 -16.30 12.20
C GLN A 411 -3.72 -17.51 11.30
N THR A 412 -4.77 -18.22 10.95
CA THR A 412 -4.70 -19.30 9.97
C THR A 412 -5.60 -18.99 8.79
N GLY A 413 -5.18 -19.34 7.60
CA GLY A 413 -5.93 -19.12 6.37
C GLY A 413 -5.98 -20.38 5.53
N ALA A 414 -7.12 -20.61 4.90
CA ALA A 414 -7.30 -21.65 3.89
C ALA A 414 -7.92 -21.03 2.64
N ARG A 415 -7.50 -21.50 1.47
CA ARG A 415 -8.04 -21.03 0.20
C ARG A 415 -8.09 -22.12 -0.83
N TYR A 416 -9.14 -22.08 -1.64
CA TYR A 416 -9.28 -22.90 -2.83
C TYR A 416 -9.89 -22.05 -3.96
N ILE A 417 -9.18 -21.92 -5.04
CA ILE A 417 -9.59 -21.15 -6.21
C ILE A 417 -9.51 -22.11 -7.42
N ASN A 418 -10.67 -22.37 -7.99
CA ASN A 418 -10.77 -23.25 -9.15
C ASN A 418 -9.93 -22.72 -10.32
N PRO A 419 -9.28 -23.55 -11.15
CA PRO A 419 -8.53 -23.12 -12.33
C PRO A 419 -9.34 -22.30 -13.34
N THR A 420 -10.65 -22.49 -13.40
CA THR A 420 -11.55 -21.74 -14.28
C THR A 420 -12.12 -20.47 -13.65
N TYR A 421 -11.86 -20.24 -12.35
CA TYR A 421 -12.21 -18.99 -11.70
C TYR A 421 -11.25 -17.89 -12.11
N TRP A 422 -11.79 -16.75 -12.49
CA TRP A 422 -11.00 -15.56 -12.77
C TRP A 422 -11.81 -14.29 -12.55
N THR A 423 -11.13 -13.21 -12.22
CA THR A 423 -11.68 -11.86 -12.19
C THR A 423 -10.57 -10.83 -12.47
N TYR A 424 -10.88 -9.83 -13.28
CA TYR A 424 -9.94 -8.76 -13.59
C TYR A 424 -9.66 -7.85 -12.39
N GLN A 425 -10.68 -7.59 -11.58
CA GLN A 425 -10.63 -6.65 -10.46
C GLN A 425 -10.27 -7.30 -9.11
N GLY A 426 -10.21 -8.63 -9.04
CA GLY A 426 -10.00 -9.33 -7.78
C GLY A 426 -8.55 -9.32 -7.33
N GLN A 427 -8.34 -9.07 -6.06
CA GLN A 427 -7.08 -9.24 -5.34
C GLN A 427 -7.38 -9.85 -3.97
N SER A 428 -7.28 -11.16 -3.85
CA SER A 428 -7.57 -11.91 -2.65
C SER A 428 -6.30 -12.44 -1.96
N HIS A 429 -6.45 -13.14 -0.84
CA HIS A 429 -5.35 -13.77 -0.11
C HIS A 429 -4.79 -14.97 -0.89
N THR A 430 -4.00 -14.68 -1.89
CA THR A 430 -3.35 -15.65 -2.78
C THR A 430 -1.87 -15.35 -2.92
N HIS A 431 -1.13 -16.30 -3.44
CA HIS A 431 0.25 -16.10 -3.84
C HIS A 431 0.35 -15.35 -5.19
N LYS A 432 -0.67 -15.51 -6.04
CA LYS A 432 -0.76 -14.85 -7.36
C LYS A 432 -1.32 -13.42 -7.27
N LEU A 433 -1.07 -12.63 -8.28
CA LEU A 433 -1.59 -11.25 -8.36
C LEU A 433 -3.12 -11.25 -8.44
N HIS A 434 -3.70 -12.07 -9.31
CA HIS A 434 -5.14 -12.28 -9.44
C HIS A 434 -5.53 -13.66 -8.90
N PRO A 435 -6.68 -13.79 -8.21
CA PRO A 435 -7.15 -15.07 -7.72
C PRO A 435 -7.49 -16.00 -8.89
N ASN A 436 -6.69 -17.06 -9.04
CA ASN A 436 -6.81 -18.02 -10.13
C ASN A 436 -6.07 -19.33 -9.80
N GLY A 437 -6.76 -20.48 -9.90
CA GLY A 437 -6.19 -21.81 -9.88
C GLY A 437 -5.18 -22.05 -8.75
N GLU A 438 -5.55 -21.83 -7.49
CA GLU A 438 -4.66 -21.99 -6.35
C GLU A 438 -5.38 -22.60 -5.15
N ALA A 439 -4.75 -23.56 -4.50
CA ALA A 439 -5.14 -24.02 -3.17
C ALA A 439 -4.01 -23.78 -2.19
N GLY A 440 -4.31 -23.42 -0.94
CA GLY A 440 -3.25 -23.17 0.03
C GLY A 440 -3.73 -23.03 1.46
N LEU A 441 -2.77 -23.23 2.36
CA LEU A 441 -2.91 -23.04 3.80
C LEU A 441 -1.84 -22.06 4.27
N SER A 442 -2.21 -21.11 5.13
CA SER A 442 -1.30 -20.14 5.70
C SER A 442 -1.41 -20.10 7.22
N LEU A 443 -0.31 -19.79 7.85
CA LEU A 443 -0.18 -19.56 9.29
C LEU A 443 0.63 -18.28 9.50
N ASN A 444 0.14 -17.38 10.34
CA ASN A 444 0.89 -16.25 10.86
C ASN A 444 0.76 -16.27 12.40
N TYR A 445 1.88 -16.17 13.08
CA TYR A 445 1.94 -16.07 14.53
C TYR A 445 2.74 -14.84 14.91
N ARG A 446 2.17 -14.00 15.77
CA ARG A 446 2.81 -12.80 16.29
C ARG A 446 2.68 -12.75 17.80
N THR A 447 3.80 -12.52 18.48
CA THR A 447 3.82 -12.39 19.94
C THR A 447 4.84 -11.37 20.40
N ARG A 448 4.57 -10.76 21.55
CA ARG A 448 5.48 -9.91 22.32
C ARG A 448 5.70 -10.44 23.73
N GLU A 449 5.01 -11.51 24.08
CA GLU A 449 4.96 -12.08 25.44
C GLU A 449 6.13 -13.04 25.72
N LEU A 450 6.75 -13.61 24.66
CA LEU A 450 7.80 -14.61 24.83
C LEU A 450 9.14 -14.03 25.26
N LEU A 451 9.46 -12.82 24.84
CA LEU A 451 10.72 -12.13 25.15
C LEU A 451 10.44 -10.67 25.55
N PRO A 452 11.02 -10.19 26.65
CA PRO A 452 10.87 -8.79 27.07
C PRO A 452 11.34 -7.82 25.99
N HIS A 453 10.51 -6.84 25.69
CA HIS A 453 10.77 -5.79 24.70
C HIS A 453 11.10 -6.31 23.28
N ALA A 454 10.63 -7.51 22.95
CA ALA A 454 10.83 -8.11 21.63
C ALA A 454 9.51 -8.57 21.02
N GLN A 455 9.34 -8.30 19.73
CA GLN A 455 8.25 -8.85 18.93
C GLN A 455 8.81 -9.97 18.05
N ILE A 456 8.14 -11.11 18.05
CA ILE A 456 8.45 -12.25 17.19
C ILE A 456 7.28 -12.43 16.23
N GLU A 457 7.56 -12.54 14.94
CA GLU A 457 6.60 -12.87 13.91
C GLU A 457 7.08 -14.09 13.12
N LEU A 458 6.24 -15.12 13.08
CA LEU A 458 6.46 -16.34 12.28
C LEU A 458 5.35 -16.40 11.24
N ALA A 459 5.71 -16.64 9.98
CA ALA A 459 4.70 -16.82 8.96
C ALA A 459 5.08 -17.97 8.02
N ALA A 460 4.08 -18.75 7.64
CA ALA A 460 4.20 -19.90 6.75
C ALA A 460 3.04 -19.94 5.78
N ASP A 461 3.33 -20.30 4.55
CA ASP A 461 2.33 -20.56 3.51
C ASP A 461 2.72 -21.79 2.71
N TRP A 462 1.78 -22.70 2.58
CA TRP A 462 1.89 -23.87 1.69
C TRP A 462 0.82 -23.75 0.63
N TYR A 463 1.23 -23.78 -0.61
CA TYR A 463 0.29 -23.63 -1.72
C TYR A 463 0.57 -24.62 -2.85
N ARG A 464 -0.48 -24.89 -3.59
CA ARG A 464 -0.46 -25.65 -4.82
C ARG A 464 -1.05 -24.78 -5.93
N ASP A 465 -0.28 -24.57 -7.00
CA ASP A 465 -0.80 -24.02 -8.25
C ASP A 465 -1.58 -25.11 -8.97
N LEU A 466 -2.89 -24.90 -9.12
CA LEU A 466 -3.80 -25.85 -9.75
C LEU A 466 -3.92 -25.64 -11.28
N GLN A 467 -3.25 -24.62 -11.82
CA GLN A 467 -3.22 -24.37 -13.25
C GLN A 467 -2.30 -25.38 -13.93
N THR A 468 -2.91 -26.40 -14.50
CA THR A 468 -2.23 -27.40 -15.33
C THR A 468 -2.46 -27.06 -16.80
N SER A 469 -1.42 -27.08 -17.61
CA SER A 469 -1.51 -27.13 -19.06
C SER A 469 -0.96 -28.48 -19.54
N ARG A 470 -1.15 -28.84 -20.82
CA ARG A 470 -0.54 -30.05 -21.41
C ARG A 470 0.99 -30.14 -21.19
N ALA A 471 1.64 -29.01 -20.86
CA ALA A 471 3.07 -28.91 -20.62
C ALA A 471 3.45 -28.61 -19.16
N ARG A 472 2.48 -28.48 -18.23
CA ARG A 472 2.76 -28.10 -16.83
C ARG A 472 1.94 -28.92 -15.85
N GLU A 473 2.66 -29.62 -14.97
CA GLU A 473 2.07 -30.26 -13.79
C GLU A 473 1.75 -29.22 -12.70
N ALA A 474 0.86 -29.61 -11.79
CA ALA A 474 0.56 -28.80 -10.61
C ALA A 474 1.84 -28.56 -9.79
N ARG A 475 2.12 -27.30 -9.43
CA ARG A 475 3.31 -26.91 -8.69
C ARG A 475 3.00 -26.71 -7.22
N TYR A 476 3.86 -27.23 -6.39
CA TYR A 476 3.83 -26.99 -4.96
C TYR A 476 4.83 -25.89 -4.61
N GLY A 477 4.43 -25.02 -3.69
CA GLY A 477 5.30 -24.01 -3.15
C GLY A 477 5.12 -23.82 -1.65
N ARG A 478 6.15 -23.27 -1.01
CA ARG A 478 6.12 -22.89 0.39
C ARG A 478 6.88 -21.60 0.62
N ILE A 479 6.37 -20.80 1.55
CA ILE A 479 7.03 -19.61 2.06
C ILE A 479 7.14 -19.79 3.56
N LEU A 480 8.33 -19.56 4.11
CA LEU A 480 8.60 -19.54 5.54
C LEU A 480 9.30 -18.24 5.87
N SER A 481 8.86 -17.53 6.87
CA SER A 481 9.54 -16.32 7.33
C SER A 481 9.52 -16.19 8.85
N VAL A 482 10.59 -15.63 9.37
CA VAL A 482 10.78 -15.30 10.79
C VAL A 482 11.27 -13.86 10.85
N ALA A 483 10.65 -13.05 11.69
CA ALA A 483 11.17 -11.74 12.02
C ALA A 483 11.21 -11.57 13.54
N VAL A 484 12.31 -11.00 14.03
CA VAL A 484 12.49 -10.65 15.44
C VAL A 484 12.83 -9.16 15.49
N GLU A 485 12.06 -8.43 16.24
CA GLU A 485 12.29 -7.01 16.51
C GLU A 485 12.52 -6.82 18.00
N LYS A 486 13.57 -6.11 18.37
CA LYS A 486 13.88 -5.81 19.75
C LYS A 486 14.24 -4.34 19.93
N GLN A 487 13.62 -3.71 20.92
CA GLN A 487 13.96 -2.35 21.32
C GLN A 487 14.91 -2.40 22.53
N LEU A 488 16.07 -1.75 22.41
CA LEU A 488 17.10 -1.64 23.45
C LEU A 488 17.32 -0.15 23.75
N GLY A 489 16.49 0.42 24.62
CA GLY A 489 16.47 1.87 24.84
C GLY A 489 16.16 2.62 23.53
N GLN A 490 17.12 3.41 23.05
CA GLN A 490 16.99 4.18 21.80
C GLN A 490 17.40 3.40 20.53
N LEU A 491 17.92 2.18 20.68
CA LEU A 491 18.35 1.33 19.59
C LEU A 491 17.28 0.29 19.26
N GLY A 492 16.73 0.36 18.08
CA GLY A 492 15.88 -0.69 17.50
C GLY A 492 16.69 -1.66 16.66
N LEU A 493 16.47 -2.96 16.85
CA LEU A 493 17.08 -4.03 16.09
C LEU A 493 15.99 -4.86 15.42
N ARG A 494 16.16 -5.19 14.13
CA ARG A 494 15.28 -6.09 13.39
C ARG A 494 16.09 -7.09 12.60
N LEU A 495 15.87 -8.37 12.87
CA LEU A 495 16.38 -9.49 12.09
C LEU A 495 15.21 -10.13 11.35
N ALA A 496 15.36 -10.35 10.05
CA ALA A 496 14.35 -11.02 9.24
C ALA A 496 15.01 -12.10 8.37
N LEU A 497 14.39 -13.27 8.37
CA LEU A 497 14.75 -14.42 7.56
C LEU A 497 13.54 -14.82 6.74
N ALA A 498 13.71 -15.09 5.45
CA ALA A 498 12.65 -15.62 4.62
C ALA A 498 13.21 -16.68 3.65
N HIS A 499 12.45 -17.73 3.47
CA HIS A 499 12.73 -18.79 2.52
C HIS A 499 11.49 -19.08 1.68
N LYS A 500 11.61 -18.94 0.36
CA LYS A 500 10.60 -19.33 -0.61
C LYS A 500 11.14 -20.48 -1.45
N SER A 501 10.37 -21.55 -1.56
CA SER A 501 10.67 -22.73 -2.37
C SER A 501 9.45 -23.05 -3.23
N GLU A 502 9.66 -23.34 -4.50
CA GLU A 502 8.63 -23.72 -5.45
C GLU A 502 9.18 -24.87 -6.32
N GLN A 503 8.37 -25.90 -6.54
CA GLN A 503 8.75 -27.06 -7.35
C GLN A 503 9.23 -26.61 -8.74
N ASN A 504 10.33 -27.18 -9.20
CA ASN A 504 10.97 -26.86 -10.48
C ASN A 504 11.49 -25.40 -10.61
N HIS A 505 11.55 -24.64 -9.49
CA HIS A 505 12.14 -23.32 -9.45
C HIS A 505 13.27 -23.27 -8.42
N LYS A 506 14.27 -22.42 -8.69
CA LYS A 506 15.36 -22.16 -7.75
C LYS A 506 14.80 -21.52 -6.49
N GLY A 507 15.03 -22.15 -5.32
CA GLY A 507 14.63 -21.60 -4.03
C GLY A 507 15.26 -20.23 -3.79
N ARG A 508 14.53 -19.34 -3.11
CA ARG A 508 15.01 -18.02 -2.69
C ARG A 508 15.17 -18.00 -1.17
N PHE A 509 16.32 -17.59 -0.73
CA PHE A 509 16.62 -17.30 0.68
C PHE A 509 16.96 -15.82 0.84
N ARG A 510 16.48 -15.19 1.91
CA ARG A 510 16.80 -13.81 2.29
C ARG A 510 17.15 -13.74 3.77
N LEU A 511 18.18 -12.96 4.07
CA LEU A 511 18.54 -12.50 5.41
C LEU A 511 18.62 -10.98 5.40
N ALA A 512 18.01 -10.32 6.36
CA ALA A 512 18.14 -8.87 6.54
C ALA A 512 18.32 -8.54 8.03
N LEU A 513 19.33 -7.71 8.33
CA LEU A 513 19.56 -7.13 9.64
C LEU A 513 19.48 -5.60 9.49
N HIS A 514 18.66 -4.98 10.31
CA HIS A 514 18.49 -3.52 10.34
C HIS A 514 18.65 -3.03 11.77
N THR A 515 19.35 -1.91 11.90
CA THR A 515 19.44 -1.17 13.15
C THR A 515 18.94 0.23 12.94
N ALA A 516 18.25 0.79 13.91
CA ALA A 516 17.78 2.17 13.90
C ALA A 516 18.07 2.78 15.28
N HIS A 517 18.71 3.92 15.27
CA HIS A 517 19.01 4.67 16.50
C HIS A 517 18.54 6.11 16.33
N ALA A 518 17.91 6.65 17.36
CA ALA A 518 17.45 8.03 17.38
C ALA A 518 17.91 8.71 18.67
N TYR A 519 18.70 9.76 18.53
CA TYR A 519 19.18 10.56 19.63
C TYR A 519 18.99 12.05 19.34
N ARG A 520 18.14 12.71 20.11
CA ARG A 520 17.77 14.12 19.89
C ARG A 520 17.34 14.39 18.44
N SER A 521 18.06 15.26 17.73
CA SER A 521 17.82 15.64 16.33
C SER A 521 18.47 14.71 15.30
N LEU A 522 19.24 13.70 15.74
CA LEU A 522 19.96 12.77 14.86
C LEU A 522 19.28 11.40 14.84
N GLN A 523 19.01 10.91 13.65
CA GLN A 523 18.54 9.55 13.41
C GLN A 523 19.54 8.85 12.51
N THR A 524 19.94 7.64 12.88
CA THR A 524 20.83 6.82 12.09
C THR A 524 20.23 5.45 11.86
N GLN A 525 20.47 4.87 10.70
CA GLN A 525 20.07 3.54 10.34
C GLN A 525 21.19 2.85 9.60
N VAL A 526 21.45 1.60 9.94
CA VAL A 526 22.39 0.75 9.24
C VAL A 526 21.70 -0.57 8.94
N GLY A 527 21.92 -1.13 7.77
CA GLY A 527 21.35 -2.40 7.40
C GLY A 527 22.21 -3.20 6.47
N ILE A 528 22.05 -4.52 6.58
CA ILE A 528 22.66 -5.50 5.70
C ILE A 528 21.54 -6.39 5.16
N SER A 529 21.57 -6.65 3.85
CA SER A 529 20.62 -7.55 3.19
C SER A 529 21.37 -8.53 2.30
N LEU A 530 21.04 -9.80 2.45
CA LEU A 530 21.56 -10.90 1.65
C LEU A 530 20.39 -11.59 0.95
N SER A 531 20.56 -11.91 -0.32
CA SER A 531 19.60 -12.66 -1.13
C SER A 531 20.32 -13.78 -1.86
N ARG A 532 19.75 -14.98 -1.89
CA ARG A 532 20.26 -16.12 -2.66
C ARG A 532 19.12 -16.76 -3.44
N VAL A 533 19.33 -16.99 -4.75
CA VAL A 533 18.37 -17.66 -5.63
C VAL A 533 19.11 -18.73 -6.42
N GLY A 534 19.01 -19.98 -5.95
CA GLY A 534 19.85 -21.07 -6.47
C GLY A 534 21.33 -20.81 -6.19
N GLN A 535 22.12 -20.64 -7.24
CA GLN A 535 23.55 -20.30 -7.14
C GLN A 535 23.81 -18.78 -7.19
N SER A 536 22.80 -17.99 -7.60
CA SER A 536 22.90 -16.54 -7.68
C SER A 536 22.78 -15.89 -6.30
N TYR A 537 23.59 -14.87 -6.07
CA TYR A 537 23.59 -14.13 -4.81
C TYR A 537 23.42 -12.62 -5.02
N GLY A 538 22.95 -11.96 -3.98
CA GLY A 538 22.91 -10.51 -3.85
C GLY A 538 23.26 -10.11 -2.42
N ARG A 539 24.09 -9.08 -2.27
CA ARG A 539 24.49 -8.52 -0.98
C ARG A 539 24.44 -7.00 -1.03
N MET A 540 23.97 -6.40 0.02
CA MET A 540 23.87 -4.95 0.17
C MET A 540 24.14 -4.56 1.61
N GLY A 541 24.95 -3.53 1.79
CA GLY A 541 25.07 -2.79 3.04
C GLY A 541 24.67 -1.34 2.81
N TYR A 542 23.93 -0.75 3.77
CA TYR A 542 23.57 0.65 3.67
C TYR A 542 23.64 1.37 5.02
N SER A 543 23.87 2.67 4.96
CA SER A 543 23.79 3.59 6.08
C SER A 543 22.96 4.80 5.70
N ARG A 544 22.15 5.30 6.63
CA ARG A 544 21.34 6.51 6.49
C ARG A 544 21.52 7.36 7.73
N VAL A 545 21.62 8.65 7.51
CA VAL A 545 21.69 9.65 8.56
C VAL A 545 20.67 10.72 8.24
N ARG A 546 19.86 11.10 9.21
CA ARG A 546 18.97 12.24 9.13
C ARG A 546 19.25 13.16 10.31
N TYR A 547 19.41 14.43 10.03
CA TYR A 547 19.66 15.47 11.00
C TYR A 547 18.60 16.56 10.90
N SER A 548 17.82 16.73 11.95
CA SER A 548 16.75 17.74 12.03
C SER A 548 17.03 18.69 13.20
N PRO A 549 17.94 19.66 13.02
CA PRO A 549 18.34 20.59 14.10
C PRO A 549 17.18 21.43 14.61
N GLN A 550 16.21 21.69 13.77
CA GLN A 550 15.01 22.47 14.05
C GLN A 550 13.79 21.81 13.37
N PRO A 551 12.56 22.02 13.85
CA PRO A 551 11.35 21.38 13.30
C PRO A 551 11.09 21.69 11.82
N HIS A 552 11.65 22.78 11.33
CA HIS A 552 11.49 23.25 9.96
C HIS A 552 12.66 22.91 9.04
N VAL A 553 13.73 22.28 9.56
CA VAL A 553 14.91 21.88 8.78
C VAL A 553 15.14 20.39 8.92
N SER A 554 15.21 19.67 7.81
CA SER A 554 15.58 18.25 7.77
C SER A 554 16.63 18.04 6.68
N LEU A 555 17.77 17.48 7.07
CA LEU A 555 18.88 17.12 6.17
C LEU A 555 19.05 15.60 6.24
N TRP A 556 19.34 14.95 5.13
CA TRP A 556 19.63 13.51 5.13
C TRP A 556 20.70 13.12 4.14
N ALA A 557 21.37 12.04 4.47
CA ALA A 557 22.30 11.34 3.61
C ALA A 557 22.01 9.82 3.66
N SER A 558 22.09 9.15 2.54
CA SER A 558 21.98 7.69 2.43
C SER A 558 23.09 7.17 1.52
N LEU A 559 23.85 6.19 2.01
CA LEU A 559 24.89 5.52 1.26
C LEU A 559 24.60 4.02 1.23
N ALA A 560 24.66 3.42 0.06
CA ALA A 560 24.47 1.98 -0.12
C ALA A 560 25.55 1.41 -1.07
N PHE A 561 26.07 0.24 -0.71
CA PHE A 561 26.92 -0.60 -1.55
C PHE A 561 26.18 -1.89 -1.85
N PHE A 562 26.14 -2.28 -3.10
CA PHE A 562 25.43 -3.48 -3.53
C PHE A 562 26.22 -4.27 -4.57
N ASP A 563 26.01 -5.57 -4.54
CA ASP A 563 26.62 -6.51 -5.46
C ASP A 563 25.65 -7.68 -5.68
N THR A 564 25.16 -7.84 -6.90
CA THR A 564 24.26 -8.93 -7.30
C THR A 564 24.77 -9.51 -8.62
N ASP A 565 24.98 -10.79 -8.66
CA ASP A 565 25.49 -11.50 -9.84
C ASP A 565 24.44 -11.74 -10.92
N HIS A 566 23.16 -11.72 -10.54
CA HIS A 566 22.04 -11.95 -11.45
C HIS A 566 20.78 -11.19 -11.01
N TRP A 567 19.96 -10.79 -11.99
CA TRP A 567 18.66 -10.12 -11.75
C TRP A 567 17.73 -10.84 -10.77
N ALA A 568 17.78 -12.19 -10.74
CA ALA A 568 16.95 -12.97 -9.81
C ALA A 568 17.27 -12.67 -8.34
N ALA A 569 18.54 -12.33 -8.03
CA ALA A 569 19.01 -12.02 -6.67
C ALA A 569 18.97 -10.52 -6.34
N ARG A 570 18.27 -9.70 -7.16
CA ARG A 570 18.11 -8.25 -6.93
C ARG A 570 17.64 -7.90 -5.53
N LEU A 571 18.05 -6.74 -5.08
CA LEU A 571 17.77 -6.22 -3.74
C LEU A 571 16.93 -4.95 -3.85
N TYR A 572 16.20 -4.62 -2.79
CA TYR A 572 15.42 -3.40 -2.72
C TYR A 572 15.91 -2.52 -1.56
N LEU A 573 15.98 -1.23 -1.81
CA LEU A 573 16.42 -0.21 -0.85
C LEU A 573 15.33 0.85 -0.69
N ALA A 574 14.83 1.03 0.53
CA ALA A 574 14.08 2.22 0.88
C ALA A 574 15.08 3.36 1.10
N GLU A 575 14.99 4.45 0.40
CA GLU A 575 15.84 5.63 0.56
C GLU A 575 14.97 6.82 1.01
N PRO A 576 15.49 7.74 1.82
CA PRO A 576 14.78 8.99 2.11
C PRO A 576 14.48 9.74 0.83
N ARG A 577 13.24 10.19 0.68
CA ARG A 577 12.74 10.88 -0.51
C ARG A 577 12.06 12.20 -0.15
N LEU A 578 11.85 13.03 -1.15
CA LEU A 578 11.03 14.22 -1.02
C LEU A 578 9.55 13.85 -0.85
N ASN A 579 8.74 14.76 -0.34
CA ASN A 579 7.30 14.55 -0.22
C ASN A 579 6.69 14.23 -1.59
N TYR A 580 5.74 13.31 -1.62
CA TYR A 580 5.05 12.81 -2.82
C TYR A 580 5.96 12.04 -3.82
N GLU A 581 7.20 11.73 -3.48
CA GLU A 581 8.00 10.73 -4.18
C GLU A 581 7.83 9.38 -3.50
N TYR A 582 7.20 8.42 -4.17
CA TYR A 582 6.91 7.09 -3.63
C TYR A 582 7.69 6.01 -4.37
N GLY A 583 7.88 4.86 -3.73
CA GLY A 583 8.51 3.69 -4.30
C GLY A 583 9.75 3.23 -3.54
N LEU A 584 10.24 2.08 -3.91
CA LEU A 584 11.52 1.52 -3.49
C LEU A 584 12.46 1.44 -4.67
N LEU A 585 13.72 1.56 -4.38
CA LEU A 585 14.76 1.40 -5.39
C LEU A 585 15.12 -0.07 -5.53
N MET A 586 15.03 -0.59 -6.73
CA MET A 586 15.54 -1.90 -7.08
C MET A 586 17.01 -1.80 -7.52
N LEU A 587 17.86 -2.63 -6.93
CA LEU A 587 19.29 -2.67 -7.18
C LEU A 587 19.68 -4.03 -7.78
N SER A 588 20.38 -3.97 -8.89
CA SER A 588 20.97 -5.15 -9.57
C SER A 588 22.33 -4.79 -10.16
N GLY A 589 23.20 -5.79 -10.32
CA GLY A 589 24.60 -5.59 -10.70
C GLY A 589 25.45 -5.15 -9.50
N ARG A 590 26.57 -4.50 -9.76
CA ARG A 590 27.53 -4.04 -8.73
C ARG A 590 27.65 -2.53 -8.78
N GLY A 591 27.61 -1.88 -7.60
CA GLY A 591 27.74 -0.43 -7.54
C GLY A 591 27.65 0.15 -6.13
N ALA A 592 27.76 1.47 -6.09
CA ALA A 592 27.53 2.30 -4.92
C ALA A 592 26.50 3.38 -5.25
N ARG A 593 25.71 3.77 -4.26
CA ARG A 593 24.69 4.80 -4.40
C ARG A 593 24.72 5.75 -3.23
N LEU A 594 24.81 7.04 -3.52
CA LEU A 594 24.74 8.14 -2.58
C LEU A 594 23.48 8.97 -2.88
N SER A 595 22.70 9.26 -1.86
CA SER A 595 21.55 10.18 -1.93
C SER A 595 21.68 11.21 -0.83
N LEU A 596 21.65 12.47 -1.19
CA LEU A 596 21.69 13.63 -0.28
C LEU A 596 20.41 14.42 -0.47
N GLY A 597 19.85 14.92 0.63
CA GLY A 597 18.66 15.76 0.52
C GLY A 597 18.51 16.73 1.69
N ALA A 598 17.71 17.75 1.42
CA ALA A 598 17.34 18.79 2.35
C ALA A 598 15.88 19.16 2.18
N GLN A 599 15.21 19.43 3.27
CA GLN A 599 13.84 19.96 3.29
C GLN A 599 13.75 21.11 4.28
N LEU A 600 13.16 22.21 3.83
CA LEU A 600 12.92 23.41 4.61
C LEU A 600 11.42 23.69 4.65
N LYS A 601 10.88 23.97 5.83
CA LYS A 601 9.50 24.42 6.03
C LYS A 601 9.55 25.84 6.59
N PHE A 602 8.83 26.78 6.03
CA PHE A 602 8.82 28.15 6.50
C PHE A 602 7.41 28.74 6.53
N SER A 603 7.19 29.69 7.43
CA SER A 603 5.88 30.29 7.75
C SER A 603 4.74 29.29 8.04
N GLY A 604 5.04 28.01 8.35
CA GLY A 604 4.04 26.96 8.53
C GLY A 604 3.27 26.56 7.26
N ARG A 605 3.46 27.26 6.15
CA ARG A 605 2.70 27.11 4.90
C ARG A 605 3.52 26.57 3.75
N TRP A 606 4.79 26.91 3.65
CA TRP A 606 5.66 26.53 2.55
C TRP A 606 6.58 25.37 2.93
N ALA A 607 6.81 24.46 2.03
CA ALA A 607 7.90 23.49 2.13
C ALA A 607 8.65 23.42 0.80
N ILE A 608 9.99 23.50 0.88
CA ILE A 608 10.91 23.32 -0.23
C ILE A 608 11.80 22.13 0.07
N GLY A 609 11.99 21.25 -0.89
CA GLY A 609 12.86 20.10 -0.81
C GLY A 609 13.79 20.01 -2.01
N LEU A 610 15.02 19.60 -1.77
CA LEU A 610 16.03 19.32 -2.78
C LEU A 610 16.64 17.95 -2.52
N ARG A 611 16.88 17.18 -3.57
CA ARG A 611 17.54 15.88 -3.47
C ARG A 611 18.48 15.66 -4.66
N ALA A 612 19.69 15.22 -4.37
CA ALA A 612 20.66 14.78 -5.37
C ALA A 612 21.01 13.32 -5.15
N VAL A 613 21.10 12.58 -6.22
CA VAL A 613 21.45 11.15 -6.22
C VAL A 613 22.57 10.89 -7.20
N HIS A 614 23.57 10.13 -6.76
CA HIS A 614 24.62 9.59 -7.60
C HIS A 614 24.72 8.08 -7.41
N GLN A 615 24.60 7.32 -8.48
CA GLN A 615 24.82 5.89 -8.50
C GLN A 615 25.96 5.58 -9.48
N SER A 616 26.95 4.83 -9.01
CA SER A 616 28.05 4.30 -9.82
C SER A 616 27.89 2.80 -10.06
N GLY A 617 28.61 2.26 -11.05
CA GLY A 617 28.65 0.83 -11.35
C GLY A 617 27.81 0.44 -12.57
N HIS A 618 27.15 -0.71 -12.53
CA HIS A 618 26.53 -1.34 -13.71
C HIS A 618 25.42 -0.49 -14.36
N ASN A 619 24.65 0.26 -13.56
CA ASN A 619 23.61 1.18 -14.04
C ASN A 619 23.86 2.58 -13.46
N PRO A 620 24.78 3.36 -14.05
CA PRO A 620 25.10 4.68 -13.52
C PRO A 620 23.87 5.61 -13.63
N LEU A 621 23.68 6.45 -12.63
CA LEU A 621 22.57 7.40 -12.58
C LEU A 621 22.97 8.64 -11.81
N ARG A 622 22.72 9.81 -12.37
CA ARG A 622 22.69 11.08 -11.65
C ARG A 622 21.31 11.69 -11.74
N LEU A 623 20.74 12.01 -10.61
CA LEU A 623 19.40 12.48 -10.51
C LEU A 623 19.35 13.70 -9.59
N PHE A 624 18.57 14.69 -9.99
CA PHE A 624 18.22 15.83 -9.16
C PHE A 624 16.71 15.95 -9.07
N SER A 625 16.17 16.09 -7.85
CA SER A 625 14.74 16.26 -7.61
C SER A 625 14.49 17.52 -6.81
N THR A 626 13.37 18.17 -7.10
CA THR A 626 12.88 19.31 -6.32
C THR A 626 11.44 19.07 -5.88
N HIS A 627 11.10 19.65 -4.76
CA HIS A 627 9.74 19.69 -4.23
C HIS A 627 9.41 21.10 -3.76
N LEU A 628 8.26 21.60 -4.15
CA LEU A 628 7.69 22.83 -3.64
C LEU A 628 6.24 22.54 -3.25
N SER A 629 5.86 22.88 -2.03
CA SER A 629 4.44 22.83 -1.65
C SER A 629 4.03 24.05 -0.84
N TYR A 630 2.75 24.39 -0.99
CA TYR A 630 2.09 25.48 -0.30
C TYR A 630 0.80 24.99 0.33
N ARG A 631 0.57 25.31 1.59
CA ARG A 631 -0.62 24.96 2.36
C ARG A 631 -1.36 26.22 2.79
N LEU A 632 -2.66 26.30 2.46
CA LEU A 632 -3.62 27.33 2.87
C LEU A 632 -4.50 26.81 4.00
#